data_f452ee2c4dd552e2fd906a1500c0065e
#
_entry.id   f452ee2c4dd552e2fd906a1500c0065e
#
_cell.length_a   1.000
_cell.length_b   1.000
_cell.length_c   1.000
_cell.angle_alpha   90.00
_cell.angle_beta   90.00
_cell.angle_gamma   90.00
#
_symmetry.space_group_name_H-M   'P 1'
#
loop_
_entity.id
_entity.type
_entity.pdbx_description
1 polymer ?
#
loop_
_entity_poly.entity_id
_entity_poly.type
_entity_poly.pdbx_seq_one_letter_code
_entity_poly.pdbx_strand_id
1 'polypeptide(L)'
;MNFKQFGVLLSVSTVLGMNLIPTKALTQEEASIKFGQAIASPRCAVVDQLVGEDARTLSVLFDNFEAKDGERKSCNVRVNTTIPSGYRVKDMRILYQGSTEVPSGTKGTSLSRSYIFNSGAFGIVKDSPKTTKFTSSNELFQEQDEITAASASCGGEGQFGINASVQSSPETYIAIGSPDFTSEVKIHFDLARC
;
A
#
# COMPACT_ATOMS: atom_id res chain seq x y z
N MET A 1 -67.62 -50.32 25.57
CA MET A 1 -67.76 -48.93 25.93
C MET A 1 -67.04 -48.72 27.23
N ASN A 2 -65.77 -48.26 27.17
CA ASN A 2 -65.01 -47.98 28.39
C ASN A 2 -64.14 -46.75 28.11
N PHE A 3 -64.45 -45.66 28.78
CA PHE A 3 -63.69 -44.43 28.87
C PHE A 3 -62.47 -44.69 29.78
N LYS A 4 -61.31 -44.52 29.30
CA LYS A 4 -60.08 -44.40 30.12
C LYS A 4 -59.65 -42.93 30.14
N GLN A 5 -59.72 -42.35 31.32
CA GLN A 5 -59.17 -41.05 31.64
C GLN A 5 -57.66 -41.11 31.55
N PHE A 6 -57.01 -40.20 30.79
CA PHE A 6 -55.60 -39.95 30.84
C PHE A 6 -55.36 -38.64 31.60
N GLY A 7 -54.70 -38.79 32.74
CA GLY A 7 -54.21 -37.64 33.52
C GLY A 7 -53.12 -36.89 32.83
N VAL A 8 -53.27 -35.58 32.78
CA VAL A 8 -52.24 -34.65 32.28
C VAL A 8 -51.35 -34.25 33.46
N LEU A 9 -50.10 -34.69 33.42
CA LEU A 9 -49.04 -34.21 34.31
C LEU A 9 -48.49 -32.89 33.74
N LEU A 10 -48.80 -31.79 34.43
CA LEU A 10 -48.17 -30.48 34.18
C LEU A 10 -46.75 -30.49 34.80
N SER A 11 -45.75 -30.56 33.96
CA SER A 11 -44.36 -30.31 34.36
C SER A 11 -44.11 -28.80 34.25
N VAL A 12 -43.91 -28.14 35.38
CA VAL A 12 -43.48 -26.75 35.47
C VAL A 12 -41.95 -26.73 35.22
N SER A 13 -41.55 -26.33 34.01
CA SER A 13 -40.14 -26.06 33.69
C SER A 13 -39.81 -24.64 34.10
N THR A 14 -39.06 -24.48 35.18
CA THR A 14 -38.42 -23.23 35.60
C THR A 14 -37.28 -22.90 34.61
N VAL A 15 -37.54 -21.97 33.70
CA VAL A 15 -36.51 -21.41 32.85
C VAL A 15 -35.67 -20.41 33.66
N LEU A 16 -34.46 -20.83 34.08
CA LEU A 16 -33.48 -19.90 34.60
C LEU A 16 -33.04 -18.97 33.43
N GLY A 17 -33.53 -17.72 33.46
CA GLY A 17 -33.08 -16.69 32.55
C GLY A 17 -31.62 -16.35 32.82
N MET A 18 -30.70 -16.91 32.04
CA MET A 18 -29.33 -16.39 31.94
C MET A 18 -29.39 -15.06 31.23
N ASN A 19 -29.25 -13.97 31.97
CA ASN A 19 -28.97 -12.65 31.40
C ASN A 19 -27.59 -12.73 30.71
N LEU A 20 -27.60 -13.01 29.40
CA LEU A 20 -26.42 -12.79 28.53
C LEU A 20 -26.22 -11.28 28.48
N ILE A 21 -25.29 -10.77 29.29
CA ILE A 21 -24.78 -9.42 29.13
C ILE A 21 -24.11 -9.41 27.77
N PRO A 22 -24.57 -8.59 26.79
CA PRO A 22 -23.88 -8.48 25.54
C PRO A 22 -22.50 -7.88 25.85
N THR A 23 -21.47 -8.70 25.84
CA THR A 23 -20.09 -8.21 25.73
C THR A 23 -20.02 -7.43 24.44
N LYS A 24 -20.07 -6.09 24.53
CA LYS A 24 -19.68 -5.23 23.42
C LYS A 24 -18.30 -5.71 23.01
N ALA A 25 -18.22 -6.42 21.89
CA ALA A 25 -16.96 -6.60 21.21
C ALA A 25 -16.42 -5.20 21.00
N LEU A 26 -15.34 -4.86 21.71
CA LEU A 26 -14.57 -3.66 21.44
C LEU A 26 -14.11 -3.83 19.99
N THR A 27 -14.82 -3.21 19.05
CA THR A 27 -14.31 -3.03 17.71
C THR A 27 -12.99 -2.30 17.88
N GLN A 28 -11.91 -3.02 17.70
CA GLN A 28 -10.58 -2.46 17.73
C GLN A 28 -10.54 -1.42 16.61
N GLU A 29 -10.60 -0.15 16.98
CA GLU A 29 -10.49 0.94 16.01
C GLU A 29 -9.19 0.73 15.25
N GLU A 30 -9.33 0.44 13.98
CA GLU A 30 -8.19 0.14 13.11
C GLU A 30 -7.39 1.43 12.94
N ALA A 31 -6.11 1.39 13.26
CA ALA A 31 -5.27 2.57 13.21
C ALA A 31 -5.22 3.12 11.79
N SER A 32 -5.65 4.36 11.60
CA SER A 32 -5.68 5.04 10.31
C SER A 32 -4.53 6.05 10.19
N ILE A 33 -3.90 6.07 9.04
CA ILE A 33 -2.87 7.06 8.68
C ILE A 33 -3.56 8.22 7.95
N LYS A 34 -3.14 9.45 8.27
CA LYS A 34 -3.53 10.61 7.47
C LYS A 34 -2.44 10.87 6.44
N PHE A 35 -2.80 10.80 5.17
CA PHE A 35 -1.91 11.13 4.07
C PHE A 35 -2.19 12.56 3.60
N GLY A 36 -1.14 13.35 3.47
CA GLY A 36 -1.17 14.62 2.76
C GLY A 36 -1.16 14.40 1.26
N GLN A 37 -1.24 15.48 0.51
CA GLN A 37 -1.16 15.43 -0.95
C GLN A 37 0.22 14.92 -1.39
N ALA A 38 0.24 14.01 -2.35
CA ALA A 38 1.45 13.58 -3.01
C ALA A 38 1.97 14.69 -3.95
N ILE A 39 3.22 15.09 -3.75
CA ILE A 39 3.88 16.11 -4.56
C ILE A 39 4.96 15.41 -5.38
N ALA A 40 4.89 15.54 -6.69
CA ALA A 40 5.87 14.99 -7.60
C ALA A 40 6.76 16.06 -8.25
N SER A 41 7.93 15.63 -8.75
CA SER A 41 8.79 16.50 -9.55
C SER A 41 8.12 16.83 -10.90
N PRO A 42 8.49 17.97 -11.54
CA PRO A 42 7.83 18.41 -12.81
C PRO A 42 7.95 17.42 -13.99
N ARG A 43 8.81 16.42 -13.87
CA ARG A 43 9.03 15.39 -14.92
C ARG A 43 8.05 14.22 -14.85
N CYS A 44 7.27 14.12 -13.77
CA CYS A 44 6.21 13.14 -13.58
C CYS A 44 5.07 13.86 -12.82
N ALA A 45 3.90 13.95 -13.39
CA ALA A 45 2.75 14.54 -12.72
C ALA A 45 2.02 13.45 -11.93
N VAL A 46 1.60 13.77 -10.70
CA VAL A 46 0.57 12.97 -10.00
C VAL A 46 -0.78 13.44 -10.53
N VAL A 47 -1.52 12.55 -11.16
CA VAL A 47 -2.86 12.85 -11.70
C VAL A 47 -3.94 12.51 -10.70
N ASP A 48 -3.72 11.51 -9.86
CA ASP A 48 -4.66 11.13 -8.82
C ASP A 48 -3.96 10.46 -7.63
N GLN A 49 -4.65 10.49 -6.49
CA GLN A 49 -4.21 9.89 -5.23
C GLN A 49 -5.41 9.28 -4.53
N LEU A 50 -5.35 7.98 -4.25
CA LEU A 50 -6.41 7.24 -3.59
C LEU A 50 -5.91 6.66 -2.26
N VAL A 51 -6.68 6.86 -1.21
CA VAL A 51 -6.44 6.21 0.08
C VAL A 51 -7.30 4.95 0.16
N GLY A 52 -6.69 3.83 0.49
CA GLY A 52 -7.38 2.56 0.64
C GLY A 52 -8.37 2.57 1.81
N GLU A 53 -9.36 1.69 1.78
CA GLU A 53 -10.38 1.56 2.84
C GLU A 53 -9.78 1.23 4.21
N ASP A 54 -8.61 0.59 4.23
CA ASP A 54 -7.83 0.29 5.44
C ASP A 54 -7.18 1.54 6.06
N ALA A 55 -7.26 2.70 5.40
CA ALA A 55 -6.61 3.95 5.75
C ALA A 55 -5.09 3.82 6.03
N ARG A 56 -4.46 2.78 5.49
CA ARG A 56 -3.01 2.49 5.59
C ARG A 56 -2.35 2.31 4.23
N THR A 57 -3.15 2.31 3.18
CA THR A 57 -2.69 2.17 1.80
C THR A 57 -2.88 3.48 1.05
N LEU A 58 -1.86 3.90 0.32
CA LEU A 58 -1.90 5.05 -0.57
C LEU A 58 -1.52 4.59 -1.98
N SER A 59 -2.41 4.81 -2.93
CA SER A 59 -2.14 4.64 -4.37
C SER A 59 -1.86 6.00 -4.99
N VAL A 60 -0.79 6.09 -5.78
CA VAL A 60 -0.41 7.30 -6.52
C VAL A 60 -0.37 6.96 -8.01
N LEU A 61 -1.18 7.67 -8.77
CA LEU A 61 -1.26 7.53 -10.22
C LEU A 61 -0.43 8.63 -10.88
N PHE A 62 0.35 8.25 -11.88
CA PHE A 62 1.23 9.15 -12.60
C PHE A 62 0.78 9.36 -14.04
N ASP A 63 0.99 10.57 -14.52
CA ASP A 63 1.00 10.89 -15.94
C ASP A 63 2.45 11.02 -16.42
N ASN A 64 2.72 10.49 -17.62
CA ASN A 64 4.00 10.65 -18.31
C ASN A 64 5.25 10.13 -17.54
N PHE A 65 5.12 9.13 -16.66
CA PHE A 65 6.29 8.50 -16.06
C PHE A 65 6.75 7.30 -16.92
N GLU A 66 7.22 7.60 -18.10
CA GLU A 66 7.65 6.65 -19.13
C GLU A 66 9.00 7.04 -19.74
N ALA A 67 9.68 6.08 -20.34
CA ALA A 67 10.91 6.27 -21.12
C ALA A 67 10.87 5.38 -22.36
N LYS A 68 11.33 5.91 -23.51
CA LYS A 68 11.38 5.23 -24.79
C LYS A 68 12.70 5.55 -25.51
N ASP A 69 13.09 4.69 -26.43
CA ASP A 69 14.17 4.93 -27.41
C ASP A 69 15.48 5.47 -26.81
N GLY A 70 15.95 4.89 -25.70
CA GLY A 70 17.19 5.30 -25.05
C GLY A 70 17.03 6.42 -24.01
N GLU A 71 15.80 6.86 -23.74
CA GLU A 71 15.54 7.92 -22.75
C GLU A 71 15.70 7.41 -21.32
N ARG A 72 15.88 8.38 -20.42
CA ARG A 72 15.78 8.20 -18.97
C ARG A 72 14.90 9.29 -18.39
N LYS A 73 13.95 8.88 -17.57
CA LYS A 73 13.08 9.80 -16.84
C LYS A 73 13.12 9.48 -15.34
N SER A 74 13.21 10.53 -14.52
CA SER A 74 13.26 10.39 -13.06
C SER A 74 12.05 11.10 -12.44
N CYS A 75 11.47 10.46 -11.43
CA CYS A 75 10.34 10.94 -10.68
C CYS A 75 10.68 10.95 -9.18
N ASN A 76 10.47 12.08 -8.52
CA ASN A 76 10.60 12.20 -7.07
C ASN A 76 9.23 12.53 -6.50
N VAL A 77 8.72 11.66 -5.66
CA VAL A 77 7.43 11.86 -4.96
C VAL A 77 7.69 12.10 -3.49
N ARG A 78 6.93 12.98 -2.87
CA ARG A 78 6.94 13.26 -1.44
C ARG A 78 5.52 13.29 -0.91
N VAL A 79 5.29 12.65 0.23
CA VAL A 79 3.99 12.62 0.90
C VAL A 79 4.20 12.87 2.39
N ASN A 80 3.57 13.90 2.90
CA ASN A 80 3.48 14.13 4.34
C ASN A 80 2.47 13.14 4.93
N THR A 81 2.77 12.59 6.08
CA THR A 81 1.94 11.59 6.75
C THR A 81 1.86 11.87 8.23
N THR A 82 0.70 11.58 8.81
CA THR A 82 0.52 11.59 10.28
C THR A 82 0.17 10.17 10.73
N ILE A 83 1.05 9.61 11.54
CA ILE A 83 0.85 8.30 12.18
C ILE A 83 0.07 8.51 13.47
N PRO A 84 -0.99 7.75 13.76
CA PRO A 84 -1.79 7.93 14.96
C PRO A 84 -0.99 7.62 16.22
N SER A 85 -1.30 8.34 17.31
CA SER A 85 -0.68 8.14 18.63
C SER A 85 -0.85 6.70 19.10
N GLY A 86 0.19 6.14 19.74
CA GLY A 86 0.20 4.76 20.22
C GLY A 86 0.54 3.72 19.14
N TYR A 87 0.83 4.16 17.91
CA TYR A 87 1.27 3.31 16.83
C TYR A 87 2.59 3.79 16.23
N ARG A 88 3.33 2.87 15.66
CA ARG A 88 4.55 3.14 14.89
C ARG A 88 4.50 2.38 13.56
N VAL A 89 5.18 2.90 12.56
CA VAL A 89 5.41 2.16 11.33
C VAL A 89 6.38 1.03 11.62
N LYS A 90 6.00 -0.18 11.30
CA LYS A 90 6.83 -1.37 11.40
C LYS A 90 7.51 -1.68 10.07
N ASP A 91 6.70 -1.88 9.04
CA ASP A 91 7.13 -2.20 7.69
C ASP A 91 6.32 -1.40 6.67
N MET A 92 6.88 -1.22 5.48
CA MET A 92 6.20 -0.65 4.33
C MET A 92 6.40 -1.56 3.13
N ARG A 93 5.35 -1.76 2.37
CA ARG A 93 5.38 -2.47 1.09
C ARG A 93 5.04 -1.50 -0.02
N ILE A 94 5.88 -1.42 -1.03
CA ILE A 94 5.70 -0.51 -2.15
C ILE A 94 5.65 -1.34 -3.42
N LEU A 95 4.49 -1.33 -4.06
CA LEU A 95 4.22 -2.03 -5.31
C LEU A 95 4.25 -1.04 -6.46
N TYR A 96 5.05 -1.35 -7.47
CA TYR A 96 5.11 -0.65 -8.74
C TYR A 96 4.43 -1.48 -9.80
N GLN A 97 3.53 -0.89 -10.53
CA GLN A 97 2.87 -1.51 -11.67
C GLN A 97 3.15 -0.70 -12.92
N GLY A 98 3.34 -1.39 -14.03
CA GLY A 98 3.68 -0.75 -15.29
C GLY A 98 3.79 -1.73 -16.43
N SER A 99 4.22 -1.26 -17.59
CA SER A 99 4.41 -2.06 -18.80
C SER A 99 5.78 -1.86 -19.41
N THR A 100 6.23 -2.86 -20.18
CA THR A 100 7.45 -2.77 -20.97
C THR A 100 7.25 -3.37 -22.36
N GLU A 101 7.87 -2.72 -23.35
CA GLU A 101 8.03 -3.28 -24.71
C GLU A 101 9.53 -3.47 -24.96
N VAL A 102 9.96 -4.70 -25.06
CA VAL A 102 11.36 -5.08 -25.21
C VAL A 102 11.49 -6.11 -26.34
N PRO A 103 11.69 -5.67 -27.59
CA PRO A 103 11.94 -6.55 -28.70
C PRO A 103 13.17 -7.44 -28.50
N SER A 104 13.16 -8.63 -29.07
CA SER A 104 14.30 -9.54 -29.01
C SER A 104 15.56 -8.92 -29.58
N GLY A 105 16.69 -9.09 -28.88
CA GLY A 105 17.99 -8.56 -29.32
C GLY A 105 18.29 -7.14 -28.80
N THR A 106 17.37 -6.47 -28.13
CA THR A 106 17.61 -5.18 -27.49
C THR A 106 18.25 -5.34 -26.11
N LYS A 107 18.78 -4.23 -25.53
CA LYS A 107 19.38 -4.24 -24.19
C LYS A 107 18.35 -4.19 -23.06
N GLY A 108 17.06 -4.01 -23.40
CA GLY A 108 15.98 -3.95 -22.46
C GLY A 108 15.81 -2.60 -21.76
N THR A 109 15.01 -2.61 -20.70
CA THR A 109 14.67 -1.43 -19.90
C THR A 109 15.03 -1.65 -18.43
N SER A 110 14.95 -0.61 -17.61
CA SER A 110 15.14 -0.74 -16.16
C SER A 110 14.31 0.24 -15.36
N LEU A 111 13.94 -0.19 -14.15
CA LEU A 111 13.33 0.61 -13.10
C LEU A 111 14.28 0.67 -11.90
N SER A 112 14.79 1.86 -11.58
CA SER A 112 15.61 2.11 -10.39
C SER A 112 14.79 2.83 -9.33
N ARG A 113 14.94 2.46 -8.06
CA ARG A 113 14.15 2.94 -6.93
C ARG A 113 15.03 3.20 -5.72
N SER A 114 14.73 4.27 -4.98
CA SER A 114 15.26 4.52 -3.64
C SER A 114 14.27 5.31 -2.81
N TYR A 115 14.39 5.22 -1.50
CA TYR A 115 13.42 5.75 -0.55
C TYR A 115 14.06 6.76 0.39
N ILE A 116 13.30 7.78 0.76
CA ILE A 116 13.73 8.82 1.68
C ILE A 116 12.65 8.96 2.75
N PHE A 117 13.09 8.98 3.99
CA PHE A 117 12.24 9.16 5.16
C PHE A 117 12.78 10.32 5.97
N ASN A 118 11.95 11.34 6.14
CA ASN A 118 12.29 12.53 6.91
C ASN A 118 11.40 12.60 8.15
N SER A 119 12.06 12.82 9.29
CA SER A 119 11.50 13.04 10.63
C SER A 119 10.89 11.83 11.36
N GLY A 120 10.64 12.05 12.65
CA GLY A 120 10.38 11.14 13.74
C GLY A 120 9.45 9.95 13.51
N ALA A 121 8.32 10.13 12.82
CA ALA A 121 7.34 9.06 12.64
C ALA A 121 7.87 7.84 11.87
N PHE A 122 8.87 8.03 11.01
CA PHE A 122 9.46 6.94 10.23
C PHE A 122 10.80 6.43 10.78
N GLY A 123 11.44 7.18 11.68
CA GLY A 123 12.75 6.83 12.20
C GLY A 123 13.85 6.82 11.14
N ILE A 124 14.90 6.05 11.39
CA ILE A 124 15.99 5.86 10.44
C ILE A 124 15.69 4.60 9.63
N VAL A 125 15.45 4.79 8.35
CA VAL A 125 15.31 3.68 7.39
C VAL A 125 16.60 3.58 6.60
N LYS A 126 17.25 2.43 6.68
CA LYS A 126 18.40 2.10 5.84
C LYS A 126 17.89 1.26 4.68
N ASP A 127 17.78 1.87 3.53
CA ASP A 127 17.49 1.15 2.29
C ASP A 127 18.57 1.46 1.26
N SER A 128 18.92 0.47 0.45
CA SER A 128 19.84 0.61 -0.65
C SER A 128 19.05 0.79 -1.95
N PRO A 129 19.52 1.62 -2.89
CA PRO A 129 18.90 1.73 -4.20
C PRO A 129 18.74 0.36 -4.86
N LYS A 130 17.55 0.09 -5.40
CA LYS A 130 17.20 -1.14 -6.09
C LYS A 130 17.03 -0.87 -7.58
N THR A 131 17.43 -1.82 -8.40
CA THR A 131 17.23 -1.74 -9.85
C THR A 131 16.74 -3.08 -10.38
N THR A 132 15.58 -3.07 -11.01
CA THR A 132 15.03 -4.20 -11.78
C THR A 132 15.31 -3.95 -13.26
N LYS A 133 15.82 -4.98 -13.95
CA LYS A 133 16.02 -4.96 -15.40
C LYS A 133 14.97 -5.84 -16.08
N PHE A 134 14.38 -5.34 -17.14
CA PHE A 134 13.42 -6.05 -17.96
C PHE A 134 14.08 -6.36 -19.31
N THR A 135 14.14 -7.63 -19.65
CA THR A 135 14.75 -8.14 -20.89
C THR A 135 13.71 -8.74 -21.85
N SER A 136 12.44 -8.63 -21.49
CA SER A 136 11.30 -9.07 -22.29
C SER A 136 10.13 -8.10 -22.12
N SER A 137 9.23 -8.09 -23.08
CA SER A 137 7.98 -7.32 -23.00
C SER A 137 7.04 -7.91 -21.94
N ASN A 138 6.39 -7.01 -21.19
CA ASN A 138 5.37 -7.34 -20.22
C ASN A 138 4.22 -6.33 -20.35
N GLU A 139 3.03 -6.79 -20.61
CA GLU A 139 1.84 -5.93 -20.65
C GLU A 139 1.54 -5.34 -19.28
N LEU A 140 1.80 -6.10 -18.21
CA LEU A 140 1.70 -5.66 -16.83
C LEU A 140 2.79 -6.33 -15.99
N PHE A 141 3.80 -5.57 -15.60
CA PHE A 141 4.74 -6.02 -14.57
C PHE A 141 4.33 -5.53 -13.19
N GLN A 142 4.74 -6.25 -12.17
CA GLN A 142 4.58 -5.89 -10.77
C GLN A 142 5.90 -6.09 -10.03
N GLU A 143 6.42 -5.00 -9.46
CA GLU A 143 7.65 -5.02 -8.68
C GLU A 143 7.36 -4.55 -7.26
N GLN A 144 7.65 -5.37 -6.27
CA GLN A 144 7.39 -5.07 -4.86
C GLN A 144 8.70 -4.87 -4.10
N ASP A 145 8.75 -3.80 -3.34
CA ASP A 145 9.79 -3.54 -2.36
C ASP A 145 9.24 -3.60 -0.95
N GLU A 146 10.01 -4.20 -0.04
CA GLU A 146 9.74 -4.21 1.39
C GLU A 146 10.80 -3.39 2.12
N ILE A 147 10.35 -2.55 3.04
CA ILE A 147 11.19 -1.64 3.80
C ILE A 147 10.81 -1.74 5.26
N THR A 148 11.78 -2.07 6.10
CA THR A 148 11.59 -2.14 7.55
C THR A 148 12.02 -0.84 8.22
N ALA A 149 11.12 -0.25 9.02
CA ALA A 149 11.40 0.95 9.80
C ALA A 149 12.03 0.58 11.14
N ALA A 150 13.36 0.67 11.25
CA ALA A 150 14.09 0.15 12.40
C ALA A 150 13.89 0.94 13.72
N SER A 151 13.45 2.21 13.68
CA SER A 151 13.37 3.07 14.87
C SER A 151 12.28 4.15 14.78
N ALA A 152 11.14 3.79 14.22
CA ALA A 152 10.01 4.72 14.14
C ALA A 152 9.52 5.14 15.54
N SER A 153 9.21 6.43 15.72
CA SER A 153 8.60 6.95 16.93
C SER A 153 7.12 6.53 17.05
N CYS A 154 6.59 6.60 18.28
CA CYS A 154 5.18 6.37 18.56
C CYS A 154 4.32 7.55 18.11
N GLY A 155 3.72 7.43 16.94
CA GLY A 155 2.88 8.48 16.35
C GLY A 155 3.68 9.71 15.90
N GLY A 156 2.95 10.67 15.36
CA GLY A 156 3.49 11.94 14.94
C GLY A 156 3.54 12.15 13.44
N GLU A 157 4.10 13.26 13.04
CA GLU A 157 4.24 13.65 11.65
C GLU A 157 5.54 13.16 11.06
N GLY A 158 5.52 12.84 9.78
CA GLY A 158 6.67 12.46 9.00
C GLY A 158 6.44 12.66 7.51
N GLN A 159 7.51 12.55 6.75
CA GLN A 159 7.42 12.58 5.30
C GLN A 159 8.15 11.37 4.75
N PHE A 160 7.50 10.62 3.87
CA PHE A 160 8.19 9.65 3.05
C PHE A 160 8.33 10.13 1.62
N GLY A 161 9.35 9.63 0.95
CA GLY A 161 9.60 9.95 -0.44
C GLY A 161 10.09 8.76 -1.23
N ILE A 162 9.71 8.75 -2.50
CA ILE A 162 10.15 7.79 -3.49
C ILE A 162 10.96 8.56 -4.53
N ASN A 163 12.18 8.10 -4.79
CA ASN A 163 12.95 8.50 -5.97
C ASN A 163 12.95 7.30 -6.90
N ALA A 164 12.27 7.41 -8.02
CA ALA A 164 12.24 6.38 -9.04
C ALA A 164 12.81 6.91 -10.36
N SER A 165 13.41 6.05 -11.15
CA SER A 165 13.78 6.38 -12.52
C SER A 165 13.56 5.19 -13.44
N VAL A 166 12.96 5.44 -14.59
CA VAL A 166 12.84 4.50 -15.69
C VAL A 166 13.86 4.83 -16.76
N GLN A 167 14.44 3.80 -17.37
CA GLN A 167 15.40 3.94 -18.46
C GLN A 167 15.12 2.90 -19.52
N SER A 168 15.05 3.33 -20.78
CA SER A 168 14.96 2.49 -21.95
C SER A 168 16.30 2.39 -22.68
N SER A 169 16.49 1.34 -23.46
CA SER A 169 17.50 1.29 -24.54
C SER A 169 16.82 1.69 -25.88
N PRO A 170 17.58 1.86 -26.98
CA PRO A 170 16.97 2.05 -28.29
C PRO A 170 15.94 0.95 -28.61
N GLU A 171 14.85 1.32 -29.24
CA GLU A 171 13.74 0.45 -29.65
C GLU A 171 12.99 -0.21 -28.49
N THR A 172 13.13 0.28 -27.25
CA THR A 172 12.43 -0.24 -26.08
C THR A 172 11.61 0.84 -25.40
N TYR A 173 10.60 0.39 -24.63
CA TYR A 173 9.69 1.25 -23.87
C TYR A 173 9.47 0.69 -22.47
N ILE A 174 9.33 1.59 -21.49
CA ILE A 174 8.90 1.29 -20.14
C ILE A 174 8.04 2.43 -19.60
N ALA A 175 6.93 2.10 -18.97
CA ALA A 175 6.07 3.05 -18.25
C ALA A 175 5.72 2.56 -16.85
N ILE A 176 5.62 3.50 -15.91
CA ILE A 176 5.00 3.34 -14.60
C ILE A 176 3.77 4.24 -14.58
N GLY A 177 2.61 3.67 -14.29
CA GLY A 177 1.37 4.39 -14.47
C GLY A 177 0.92 4.32 -15.94
N SER A 178 -0.31 3.93 -16.17
CA SER A 178 -0.91 3.88 -17.50
C SER A 178 -2.14 4.80 -17.52
N PRO A 179 -2.48 5.44 -18.65
CA PRO A 179 -3.71 6.19 -18.79
C PRO A 179 -4.97 5.34 -18.53
N ASP A 180 -4.86 4.03 -18.59
CA ASP A 180 -5.96 3.10 -18.35
C ASP A 180 -6.17 2.78 -16.84
N PHE A 181 -5.54 3.54 -15.92
CA PHE A 181 -5.64 3.39 -14.45
C PHE A 181 -5.28 2.02 -13.89
N THR A 182 -4.70 1.15 -14.69
CA THR A 182 -4.26 -0.19 -14.23
C THR A 182 -2.87 -0.20 -13.63
N SER A 183 -2.12 0.88 -13.80
CA SER A 183 -0.73 1.00 -13.36
C SER A 183 -0.57 2.12 -12.34
N GLU A 184 -0.02 1.79 -11.18
CA GLU A 184 0.09 2.70 -10.03
C GLU A 184 1.34 2.39 -9.21
N VAL A 185 1.72 3.32 -8.36
CA VAL A 185 2.59 3.03 -7.21
C VAL A 185 1.73 2.97 -5.97
N LYS A 186 1.62 1.79 -5.39
CA LYS A 186 0.85 1.53 -4.18
C LYS A 186 1.77 1.37 -2.99
N ILE A 187 1.53 2.14 -1.93
CA ILE A 187 2.30 2.13 -0.70
C ILE A 187 1.40 1.67 0.43
N HIS A 188 1.75 0.56 1.07
CA HIS A 188 1.04 0.05 2.24
C HIS A 188 1.94 0.13 3.47
N PHE A 189 1.37 0.58 4.59
CA PHE A 189 2.05 0.73 5.87
C PHE A 189 1.54 -0.30 6.87
N ASP A 190 2.43 -1.14 7.35
CA ASP A 190 2.15 -2.02 8.48
C ASP A 190 2.45 -1.27 9.78
N LEU A 191 1.44 -1.15 10.63
CA LEU A 191 1.54 -0.47 11.91
C LEU A 191 1.66 -1.49 13.05
N ALA A 192 2.51 -1.18 14.03
CA ALA A 192 2.59 -1.89 15.29
C ALA A 192 2.19 -0.95 16.44
N ARG A 193 1.57 -1.49 17.47
CA ARG A 193 1.35 -0.74 18.71
C ARG A 193 2.68 -0.47 19.41
N CYS A 194 2.77 0.67 20.03
CA CYS A 194 3.82 0.98 20.96
C CYS A 194 3.49 0.40 22.34
#